data_8e4a4895d8b5e203b7ef9add813cea46
#
_entry.id   8e4a4895d8b5e203b7ef9add813cea46
#
_cell.length_a   1.000
_cell.length_b   1.000
_cell.length_c   1.000
_cell.angle_alpha   90.00
_cell.angle_beta   90.00
_cell.angle_gamma   90.00
#
_symmetry.space_group_name_H-M   'P 1'
#
loop_
_entity.id
_entity.type
_entity.pdbx_description
1 polymer ?
#
loop_
_entity_poly.entity_id
_entity_poly.type
_entity_poly.pdbx_seq_one_letter_code
_entity_poly.pdbx_strand_id
1 'polypeptide(L)' 'MIQSVKKNNHPLTGEFENYIIVEDGITRYVPVAADNRHYKMIQQWIADGKTVQEAD' A
#
# COMPACT_ATOMS: atom_id res chain seq x y z
N MET A 1 -5.41 -12.65 0.51
CA MET A 1 -4.62 -12.24 1.69
C MET A 1 -3.42 -11.43 1.24
N ILE A 2 -3.18 -10.31 1.87
CA ILE A 2 -2.06 -9.44 1.52
C ILE A 2 -0.73 -10.10 1.91
N GLN A 3 0.21 -10.16 0.97
CA GLN A 3 1.53 -10.73 1.18
C GLN A 3 2.57 -9.65 1.48
N SER A 4 2.43 -8.46 0.89
CA SER A 4 3.32 -7.34 1.16
C SER A 4 2.64 -6.02 0.84
N VAL A 5 3.14 -4.95 1.46
CA VAL A 5 2.67 -3.58 1.23
C VAL A 5 3.89 -2.70 1.03
N LYS A 6 3.87 -1.86 0.00
CA LYS A 6 4.96 -0.96 -0.33
C LYS A 6 4.39 0.42 -0.67
N LYS A 7 5.10 1.46 -0.27
CA LYS A 7 4.76 2.82 -0.65
C LYS A 7 5.16 3.09 -2.10
N ASN A 8 4.37 3.88 -2.80
CA ASN A 8 4.69 4.31 -4.16
C ASN A 8 4.65 5.83 -4.21
N ASN A 9 5.75 6.43 -4.68
CA ASN A 9 5.88 7.87 -4.76
C ASN A 9 5.68 8.36 -6.20
N HIS A 10 5.20 9.60 -6.32
CA HIS A 10 5.05 10.24 -7.61
C HIS A 10 6.44 10.40 -8.27
N PRO A 11 6.62 9.98 -9.54
CA PRO A 11 7.95 9.97 -10.15
C PRO A 11 8.57 11.36 -10.35
N LEU A 12 7.76 12.40 -10.45
CA LEU A 12 8.25 13.75 -10.68
C LEU A 12 8.47 14.55 -9.39
N THR A 13 7.60 14.36 -8.39
CA THR A 13 7.65 15.14 -7.14
C THR A 13 8.33 14.40 -6.01
N GLY A 14 8.40 13.08 -6.08
CA GLY A 14 8.93 12.26 -5.00
C GLY A 14 8.00 12.13 -3.80
N GLU A 15 6.80 12.71 -3.87
CA GLU A 15 5.85 12.65 -2.78
C GLU A 15 5.05 11.35 -2.81
N PHE A 16 4.65 10.89 -1.60
CA PHE A 16 3.83 9.70 -1.47
C PHE A 16 2.50 9.86 -2.23
N GLU A 17 2.15 8.87 -3.05
CA GLU A 17 0.97 8.93 -3.89
C GLU A 17 -0.02 7.82 -3.58
N ASN A 18 0.44 6.58 -3.50
CA ASN A 18 -0.43 5.44 -3.25
C ASN A 18 0.39 4.27 -2.72
N TYR A 19 -0.31 3.18 -2.38
CA TYR A 19 0.34 1.93 -1.98
C TYR A 19 0.35 0.94 -3.12
N ILE A 20 1.36 0.07 -3.11
CA ILE A 20 1.42 -1.12 -3.97
C ILE A 20 1.33 -2.32 -3.05
N ILE A 21 0.36 -3.19 -3.28
CA ILE A 21 0.23 -4.42 -2.50
C ILE A 21 0.38 -5.64 -3.40
N VAL A 22 0.86 -6.72 -2.80
CA VAL A 22 0.83 -8.04 -3.43
C VAL A 22 -0.17 -8.88 -2.65
N GLU A 23 -1.19 -9.35 -3.33
CA GLU A 23 -2.26 -10.14 -2.75
C GLU A 23 -2.48 -11.39 -3.61
N ASP A 24 -2.24 -12.56 -3.03
CA ASP A 24 -2.38 -13.85 -3.73
C ASP A 24 -1.60 -13.90 -5.04
N GLY A 25 -0.39 -13.33 -5.05
CA GLY A 25 0.47 -13.29 -6.22
C GLY A 25 0.11 -12.20 -7.24
N ILE A 26 -0.89 -11.38 -6.95
CA ILE A 26 -1.34 -10.31 -7.83
C ILE A 26 -0.91 -8.95 -7.25
N THR A 27 -0.24 -8.15 -8.08
CA THR A 27 0.15 -6.78 -7.69
C THR A 27 -1.01 -5.82 -7.95
N ARG A 28 -1.35 -5.02 -6.94
CA ARG A 28 -2.42 -4.03 -7.03
C ARG A 28 -1.93 -2.67 -6.58
N TYR A 29 -2.41 -1.63 -7.24
CA TYR A 29 -2.16 -0.24 -6.85
C TYR A 29 -3.38 0.26 -6.08
N VAL A 30 -3.16 0.75 -4.85
CA VAL A 30 -4.24 1.12 -3.94
C VAL A 30 -4.19 2.62 -3.65
N PRO A 31 -5.21 3.39 -4.05
CA PRO A 31 -5.24 4.83 -3.77
C PRO A 31 -5.45 5.11 -2.28
N VAL A 32 -5.04 6.29 -1.84
CA VAL A 32 -5.28 6.75 -0.48
C VAL A 32 -6.71 7.30 -0.41
N ALA A 33 -7.63 6.41 -0.12
CA ALA A 33 -9.06 6.76 -0.07
C ALA A 33 -9.71 5.98 1.09
N ALA A 34 -10.29 6.71 2.04
CA ALA A 34 -10.80 6.13 3.27
C ALA A 34 -11.92 5.09 3.05
N ASP A 35 -12.64 5.20 1.94
CA ASP A 35 -13.71 4.26 1.59
C ASP A 35 -13.25 3.09 0.73
N ASN A 36 -11.98 3.06 0.35
CA ASN A 36 -11.42 1.97 -0.43
C ASN A 36 -11.15 0.76 0.45
N ARG A 37 -11.69 -0.40 0.08
CA ARG A 37 -11.56 -1.61 0.88
C ARG A 37 -10.09 -2.02 1.07
N HIS A 38 -9.29 -1.98 0.03
CA HIS A 38 -7.88 -2.34 0.12
C HIS A 38 -7.09 -1.36 0.97
N TYR A 39 -7.44 -0.08 0.92
CA TYR A 39 -6.81 0.92 1.78
C TYR A 39 -7.08 0.60 3.26
N LYS A 40 -8.31 0.21 3.59
CA LYS A 40 -8.65 -0.20 4.96
C LYS A 40 -7.85 -1.43 5.38
N MET A 41 -7.65 -2.38 4.49
CA MET A 41 -6.83 -3.56 4.76
C MET A 41 -5.37 -3.18 5.03
N ILE A 42 -4.84 -2.19 4.32
CA ILE A 42 -3.49 -1.66 4.55
C ILE A 42 -3.40 -1.02 5.93
N GLN A 43 -4.40 -0.25 6.34
CA GLN A 43 -4.43 0.36 7.67
C GLN A 43 -4.43 -0.71 8.76
N GLN A 44 -5.16 -1.81 8.57
CA GLN A 44 -5.13 -2.93 9.50
C GLN A 44 -3.77 -3.61 9.53
N TRP A 45 -3.13 -3.77 8.37
CA TRP A 45 -1.78 -4.31 8.25
C TRP A 45 -0.79 -3.51 9.11
N ILE A 46 -0.87 -2.19 9.03
CA ILE A 46 -0.02 -1.30 9.81
C ILE A 46 -0.34 -1.42 11.32
N ALA A 47 -1.62 -1.46 11.66
CA ALA A 47 -2.07 -1.58 13.04
C ALA A 47 -1.64 -2.90 13.69
N ASP A 48 -1.48 -3.95 12.88
CA ASP A 48 -1.00 -5.25 13.34
C ASP A 48 0.51 -5.27 13.56
N GLY A 49 1.19 -4.16 13.34
CA GLY A 49 2.64 -4.05 13.53
C GLY A 49 3.47 -4.59 12.39
N LYS A 50 2.86 -4.85 11.24
CA LYS A 50 3.59 -5.36 10.08
C LYS A 50 4.28 -4.23 9.32
N THR A 51 5.36 -4.57 8.62
CA THR A 51 6.21 -3.60 7.94
C THR A 51 5.61 -3.18 6.60
N VAL A 52 5.63 -1.87 6.35
CA VAL A 52 5.37 -1.30 5.02
C VAL A 52 6.71 -0.94 4.41
N GLN A 53 6.99 -1.46 3.22
CA GLN A 53 8.25 -1.19 2.54
C GLN A 53 8.28 0.25 2.03
N GLU A 54 9.46 0.86 2.10
CA GLU A 54 9.66 2.20 1.56
C GLU A 54 9.65 2.19 0.04
N ALA A 55 9.33 3.35 -0.56
CA ALA A 55 9.38 3.51 -2.01
C ALA A 55 10.82 3.45 -2.51
N ASP A 56 10.97 2.97 -3.73
CA ASP A 56 12.28 2.93 -4.40
C ASP A 56 12.77 4.33 -4.75
#